data_5b3c7c3d6c5d7a959ee2784b8d60ec9e
#
_entry.id   5b3c7c3d6c5d7a959ee2784b8d60ec9e
#
_cell.length_a   1.000
_cell.length_b   1.000
_cell.length_c   1.000
_cell.angle_alpha   90.00
_cell.angle_beta   90.00
_cell.angle_gamma   90.00
#
_symmetry.space_group_name_H-M   'P 1'
#
loop_
_entity.id
_entity.type
_entity.pdbx_description
1 polymer ?
#
loop_
_entity_poly.entity_id
_entity_poly.type
_entity_poly.pdbx_seq_one_letter_code
_entity_poly.pdbx_strand_id
1 'polypeptide(L)' 'MRTEQPYPGQLWKHDSIRVIVVAVGPNTVTYEDLSGRAGVTRDSLGNFLAGFTRLKSPAR' A
#
# COMPACT_ATOMS: atom_id res chain seq x y z
N MET A 1 12.78 -16.66 -4.04
CA MET A 1 11.59 -15.97 -4.13
C MET A 1 11.73 -14.56 -3.71
N ARG A 2 11.07 -13.68 -4.40
CA ARG A 2 11.24 -12.34 -4.10
C ARG A 2 9.98 -11.77 -3.53
N THR A 3 10.09 -10.96 -2.55
CA THR A 3 8.96 -10.34 -1.94
C THR A 3 8.75 -8.99 -2.56
N GLU A 4 7.52 -8.72 -2.93
CA GLU A 4 7.21 -7.42 -3.46
C GLU A 4 7.30 -6.41 -2.38
N GLN A 5 7.89 -5.28 -2.68
CA GLN A 5 8.00 -4.20 -1.71
C GLN A 5 7.19 -3.03 -2.17
N PRO A 6 6.51 -2.36 -1.25
CA PRO A 6 5.78 -1.16 -1.63
C PRO A 6 6.74 -0.03 -1.95
N TYR A 7 6.33 0.82 -2.88
CA TYR A 7 7.06 2.05 -3.14
C TYR A 7 6.07 3.12 -3.58
N PRO A 8 6.47 4.39 -3.51
CA PRO A 8 5.53 5.48 -3.75
C PRO A 8 4.87 5.36 -5.12
N GLY A 9 3.59 5.61 -5.14
CA GLY A 9 2.82 5.55 -6.37
C GLY A 9 2.15 4.22 -6.64
N GLN A 10 2.50 3.18 -5.89
CA GLN A 10 1.87 1.88 -6.07
C GLN A 10 0.49 1.84 -5.46
N LEU A 11 -0.37 1.02 -6.04
CA LEU A 11 -1.71 0.82 -5.50
C LEU A 11 -1.79 -0.54 -4.81
N TRP A 12 -2.40 -0.55 -3.66
CA TRP A 12 -2.61 -1.75 -2.88
C TRP A 12 -4.06 -1.77 -2.42
N LYS A 13 -4.52 -2.92 -1.96
CA LYS A 13 -5.88 -3.02 -1.46
C LYS A 13 -5.97 -3.96 -0.28
N HIS A 14 -6.97 -3.74 0.55
CA HIS A 14 -7.30 -4.59 1.68
C HIS A 14 -8.82 -4.66 1.71
N ASP A 15 -9.36 -5.83 1.45
CA ASP A 15 -10.82 -5.98 1.29
C ASP A 15 -11.30 -5.05 0.18
N SER A 16 -12.20 -4.14 0.49
CA SER A 16 -12.71 -3.22 -0.51
C SER A 16 -12.04 -1.87 -0.46
N ILE A 17 -11.01 -1.73 0.36
CA ILE A 17 -10.32 -0.46 0.51
C ILE A 17 -9.10 -0.45 -0.37
N ARG A 18 -8.96 0.60 -1.17
CA ARG A 18 -7.78 0.77 -2.02
C ARG A 18 -6.99 1.94 -1.52
N VAL A 19 -5.68 1.77 -1.54
CA VAL A 19 -4.79 2.81 -1.05
C VAL A 19 -3.66 3.01 -2.04
N ILE A 20 -3.07 4.20 -1.98
CA ILE A 20 -1.90 4.50 -2.78
C ILE A 20 -0.76 4.76 -1.81
N VAL A 21 0.39 4.18 -2.10
CA VAL A 21 1.56 4.37 -1.25
C VAL A 21 2.09 5.77 -1.48
N VAL A 22 2.30 6.50 -0.41
CA VAL A 22 2.79 7.86 -0.47
C VAL A 22 4.28 7.92 -0.19
N ALA A 23 4.72 7.16 0.79
CA ALA A 23 6.13 7.17 1.17
C ALA A 23 6.48 5.85 1.83
N VAL A 24 7.73 5.47 1.77
CA VAL A 24 8.20 4.23 2.37
C VAL A 24 9.46 4.50 3.16
N GLY A 25 9.47 4.08 4.40
CA GLY A 25 10.66 4.15 5.23
C GLY A 25 11.30 2.79 5.36
N PRO A 26 12.32 2.68 6.20
CA PRO A 26 13.01 1.40 6.37
C PRO A 26 12.09 0.29 6.85
N ASN A 27 11.15 0.61 7.73
CA ASN A 27 10.25 -0.39 8.28
C ASN A 27 8.81 0.09 8.29
N THR A 28 8.50 1.13 7.56
CA THR A 28 7.16 1.70 7.60
C THR A 28 6.69 2.03 6.19
N VAL A 29 5.38 2.07 6.04
CA VAL A 29 4.75 2.45 4.78
C VAL A 29 3.69 3.48 5.12
N THR A 30 3.70 4.58 4.38
CA THR A 30 2.68 5.60 4.51
C THR A 30 1.81 5.53 3.27
N TYR A 31 0.52 5.44 3.48
CA TYR A 31 -0.40 5.30 2.35
C TYR A 31 -1.63 6.15 2.58
N GLU A 32 -2.34 6.41 1.52
CA GLU A 32 -3.54 7.21 1.57
C GLU A 32 -4.70 6.44 0.97
N ASP A 33 -5.84 6.49 1.65
CA ASP A 33 -7.06 5.86 1.17
C ASP A 33 -7.52 6.61 -0.08
N LEU A 34 -7.72 5.89 -1.16
CA LEU A 34 -8.14 6.52 -2.40
C LEU A 34 -9.52 7.15 -2.30
N SER A 35 -10.35 6.66 -1.40
CA SER A 35 -11.65 7.28 -1.21
C SER A 35 -11.54 8.59 -0.46
N GLY A 36 -10.42 8.85 0.17
CA GLY A 36 -10.22 10.07 0.92
C GLY A 36 -10.82 10.05 2.31
N ARG A 37 -11.49 8.96 2.68
CA ARG A 37 -12.16 8.94 3.97
C ARG A 37 -11.23 8.82 5.13
N ALA A 38 -10.27 7.92 5.04
CA ALA A 38 -9.37 7.68 6.13
C ALA A 38 -8.15 8.59 6.10
N GLY A 39 -7.91 9.27 4.98
CA GLY A 39 -6.76 10.13 4.86
C GLY A 39 -5.47 9.33 4.79
N VAL A 40 -4.41 9.91 5.32
CA VAL A 40 -3.08 9.32 5.25
C VAL A 40 -2.82 8.51 6.51
N THR A 41 -2.31 7.31 6.34
CA THR A 41 -2.03 6.41 7.45
C THR A 41 -0.62 5.85 7.31
N ARG A 42 0.05 5.66 8.43
CA ARG A 42 1.37 5.03 8.44
C ARG A 42 1.29 3.74 9.22
N ASP A 43 1.89 2.70 8.68
CA ASP A 43 1.84 1.39 9.30
C ASP A 43 3.21 0.75 9.21
N SER A 44 3.45 -0.28 10.00
CA SER A 44 4.70 -1.00 9.88
C SER A 44 4.69 -1.79 8.58
N LEU A 45 5.86 -1.98 8.01
CA LEU A 45 5.98 -2.70 6.76
C LEU A 45 5.41 -4.10 6.88
N GLY A 46 5.70 -4.77 7.99
CA GLY A 46 5.21 -6.12 8.21
C GLY A 46 3.70 -6.19 8.22
N ASN A 47 3.08 -5.27 8.95
CA ASN A 47 1.61 -5.24 9.00
C ASN A 47 1.01 -4.92 7.66
N PHE A 48 1.62 -3.98 6.94
CA PHE A 48 1.13 -3.62 5.63
C PHE A 48 1.17 -4.82 4.68
N LEU A 49 2.29 -5.52 4.65
CA LEU A 49 2.44 -6.65 3.74
C LEU A 49 1.53 -7.82 4.13
N ALA A 50 1.24 -7.94 5.42
CA ALA A 50 0.36 -9.02 5.88
C ALA A 50 -1.09 -8.75 5.54
N GLY A 51 -1.49 -7.48 5.49
CA GLY A 51 -2.90 -7.15 5.31
C GLY A 51 -3.28 -6.64 3.93
N PHE A 52 -2.32 -6.17 3.16
CA PHE A 52 -2.63 -5.57 1.87
C PHE A 52 -2.10 -6.41 0.73
N THR A 53 -2.80 -6.35 -0.40
CA THR A 53 -2.41 -7.04 -1.61
C THR A 53 -2.13 -6.00 -2.68
N ARG A 54 -1.03 -6.17 -3.37
CA ARG A 54 -0.69 -5.23 -4.41
C ARG A 54 -1.62 -5.40 -5.60
N LEU A 55 -2.14 -4.29 -6.09
CA LEU A 55 -2.98 -4.32 -7.27
C LEU A 55 -2.10 -4.37 -8.49
N LYS A 56 -2.42 -5.27 -9.39
CA LYS A 56 -1.68 -5.36 -10.63
C LYS A 56 -2.09 -4.26 -11.54
N SER A 57 -1.13 -3.72 -12.25
CA SER A 57 -1.47 -2.75 -13.27
C SER A 57 -2.21 -3.44 -14.38
N PRO A 58 -3.11 -2.74 -15.03
CA PRO A 58 -3.76 -3.30 -16.20
C PRO A 58 -2.73 -3.62 -17.25
N ALA A 59 -2.89 -4.70 -17.85
CA ALA A 59 -1.97 -5.08 -18.87
C ALA A 59 -2.06 -4.08 -19.96
N ARG A 60 -1.12 -3.79 -20.44
CA ARG A 60 -1.17 -2.93 -21.40
C ARG A 60 -0.90 -3.22 -22.30
#